data_378b8ee34bf6c887be7bc9643d14b653
#
_entry.id   378b8ee34bf6c887be7bc9643d14b653
#
_cell.length_a   1.000
_cell.length_b   1.000
_cell.length_c   1.000
_cell.angle_alpha   90.00
_cell.angle_beta   90.00
_cell.angle_gamma   90.00
#
_symmetry.space_group_name_H-M   'P 1'
#
loop_
_entity.id
_entity.type
_entity.pdbx_description
1 polymer ?
#
loop_
_entity_poly.entity_id
_entity_poly.type
_entity_poly.pdbx_seq_one_letter_code
_entity_poly.pdbx_strand_id
1 'polypeptide(L)'
;MFLERLCATFGYERALPVNTGLEAVETALKAARKWGYKVKGIPADQAEIIVCTDNFHGRTTTIVGFSTEPQYRDGFGPFTPGFKVIPFGDAAA
;
A
#
# COMPACT_ATOMS: atom_id res chain seq x y z
N MET A 1 9.32 5.17 -26.71
CA MET A 1 9.18 5.99 -25.49
C MET A 1 9.36 5.13 -24.26
N PHE A 2 9.77 5.74 -23.15
CA PHE A 2 10.08 4.99 -21.92
C PHE A 2 8.88 4.21 -21.38
N LEU A 3 7.72 4.85 -21.27
CA LEU A 3 6.53 4.20 -20.70
C LEU A 3 6.05 3.04 -21.55
N GLU A 4 6.07 3.19 -22.87
CA GLU A 4 5.68 2.11 -23.78
C GLU A 4 6.61 0.90 -23.62
N ARG A 5 7.90 1.15 -23.52
CA ARG A 5 8.90 0.10 -23.37
C ARG A 5 8.78 -0.60 -22.04
N LEU A 6 8.52 0.17 -20.98
CA LEU A 6 8.32 -0.36 -19.64
C LEU A 6 7.10 -1.30 -19.62
N CYS A 7 5.99 -0.86 -20.19
CA CYS A 7 4.77 -1.66 -20.25
C CYS A 7 4.98 -2.94 -21.05
N ALA A 8 5.66 -2.85 -22.20
CA ALA A 8 5.95 -4.02 -23.02
C ALA A 8 6.87 -5.01 -22.31
N THR A 9 7.87 -4.52 -21.59
CA THR A 9 8.83 -5.37 -20.89
C THR A 9 8.18 -6.15 -19.76
N PHE A 10 7.28 -5.52 -19.00
CA PHE A 10 6.66 -6.13 -17.82
C PHE A 10 5.23 -6.62 -18.04
N GLY A 11 4.70 -6.48 -19.25
CA GLY A 11 3.39 -7.05 -19.60
C GLY A 11 2.18 -6.27 -19.09
N TYR A 12 2.33 -4.96 -18.83
CA TYR A 12 1.22 -4.12 -18.39
C TYR A 12 0.78 -3.17 -19.51
N GLU A 13 -0.49 -2.80 -19.49
CA GLU A 13 -1.05 -1.91 -20.50
C GLU A 13 -0.69 -0.45 -20.26
N ARG A 14 -0.54 -0.06 -18.99
CA ARG A 14 -0.29 1.32 -18.61
C ARG A 14 0.71 1.41 -17.45
N ALA A 15 1.37 2.54 -17.34
CA ALA A 15 2.31 2.82 -16.27
C ALA A 15 2.16 4.27 -15.84
N LEU A 16 2.28 4.52 -14.54
CA LEU A 16 2.26 5.87 -13.97
C LEU A 16 3.58 6.10 -13.25
N PRO A 17 4.47 6.96 -13.79
CA PRO A 17 5.71 7.27 -13.11
C PRO A 17 5.48 8.24 -11.95
N VAL A 18 6.23 8.06 -10.88
CA VAL A 18 6.23 8.94 -9.71
C VAL A 18 7.68 9.21 -9.30
N ASN A 19 7.89 10.09 -8.34
CA ASN A 19 9.24 10.53 -7.99
C ASN A 19 9.98 9.58 -7.04
N THR A 20 9.26 8.84 -6.19
CA THR A 20 9.86 7.96 -5.19
C THR A 20 9.07 6.67 -5.06
N GLY A 21 9.70 5.64 -4.47
CA GLY A 21 9.00 4.41 -4.13
C GLY A 21 7.86 4.62 -3.16
N LEU A 22 8.03 5.57 -2.23
CA LEU A 22 6.98 5.96 -1.28
C LEU A 22 5.75 6.50 -1.99
N GLU A 23 5.94 7.36 -2.99
CA GLU A 23 4.82 7.89 -3.78
C GLU A 23 4.09 6.77 -4.54
N ALA A 24 4.84 5.80 -5.05
CA ALA A 24 4.25 4.65 -5.72
C ALA A 24 3.37 3.84 -4.76
N VAL A 25 3.85 3.60 -3.54
CA VAL A 25 3.07 2.89 -2.51
C VAL A 25 1.82 3.67 -2.13
N GLU A 26 1.92 4.96 -1.87
CA GLU A 26 0.77 5.80 -1.52
C GLU A 26 -0.27 5.81 -2.65
N THR A 27 0.18 5.90 -3.90
CA THR A 27 -0.71 5.85 -5.05
C THR A 27 -1.41 4.50 -5.14
N ALA A 28 -0.68 3.40 -4.92
CA ALA A 28 -1.25 2.05 -4.94
C ALA A 28 -2.28 1.86 -3.84
N LEU A 29 -2.03 2.36 -2.63
CA LEU A 29 -2.98 2.28 -1.52
C LEU A 29 -4.29 3.01 -1.84
N LYS A 30 -4.17 4.21 -2.39
CA LYS A 30 -5.36 5.00 -2.78
C LYS A 30 -6.12 4.33 -3.91
N ALA A 31 -5.42 3.81 -4.91
CA ALA A 31 -6.04 3.10 -6.02
C ALA A 31 -6.78 1.85 -5.55
N ALA A 32 -6.17 1.09 -4.63
CA ALA A 32 -6.80 -0.11 -4.07
C ALA A 32 -8.08 0.23 -3.31
N ARG A 33 -8.06 1.28 -2.49
CA ARG A 33 -9.25 1.72 -1.75
C ARG A 33 -10.36 2.18 -2.69
N LYS A 34 -10.01 3.01 -3.67
CA LYS A 34 -11.01 3.52 -4.61
C LYS A 34 -11.64 2.39 -5.41
N TRP A 35 -10.83 1.44 -5.86
CA TRP A 35 -11.33 0.25 -6.56
C TRP A 35 -12.27 -0.56 -5.67
N GLY A 36 -11.89 -0.75 -4.40
CA GLY A 36 -12.71 -1.50 -3.45
C GLY A 36 -14.09 -0.89 -3.26
N TYR A 37 -14.16 0.43 -3.14
CA TYR A 37 -15.44 1.11 -2.92
C TYR A 37 -16.26 1.28 -4.20
N LYS A 38 -15.62 1.61 -5.31
CA LYS A 38 -16.32 1.97 -6.55
C LYS A 38 -16.58 0.81 -7.49
N VAL A 39 -15.74 -0.21 -7.47
CA VAL A 39 -15.85 -1.37 -8.37
C VAL A 39 -16.31 -2.61 -7.60
N LYS A 40 -15.66 -2.94 -6.50
CA LYS A 40 -15.98 -4.12 -5.71
C LYS A 40 -17.22 -3.95 -4.82
N GLY A 41 -17.57 -2.71 -4.50
CA GLY A 41 -18.79 -2.42 -3.73
C GLY A 41 -18.66 -2.56 -2.23
N ILE A 42 -17.47 -2.42 -1.67
CA ILE A 42 -17.26 -2.47 -0.22
C ILE A 42 -17.99 -1.29 0.43
N PRO A 43 -18.69 -1.50 1.56
CA PRO A 43 -19.32 -0.39 2.29
C PRO A 43 -18.30 0.67 2.70
N ALA A 44 -18.75 1.92 2.82
CA ALA A 44 -17.87 3.05 3.13
C ALA A 44 -17.03 2.78 4.38
N ASP A 45 -15.75 3.10 4.32
CA ASP A 45 -14.77 3.00 5.41
C ASP A 45 -14.52 1.57 5.92
N GLN A 46 -14.93 0.55 5.16
CA GLN A 46 -14.76 -0.86 5.56
C GLN A 46 -13.63 -1.57 4.82
N ALA A 47 -12.97 -0.92 3.86
CA ALA A 47 -11.88 -1.55 3.11
C ALA A 47 -10.66 -1.80 3.99
N GLU A 48 -10.08 -2.99 3.87
CA GLU A 48 -8.87 -3.37 4.58
C GLU A 48 -7.77 -3.75 3.60
N ILE A 49 -6.53 -3.42 3.95
CA ILE A 49 -5.35 -3.79 3.17
C ILE A 49 -4.45 -4.62 4.08
N ILE A 50 -4.03 -5.78 3.58
CA ILE A 50 -3.17 -6.69 4.33
C ILE A 50 -1.71 -6.33 4.04
N VAL A 51 -0.91 -6.26 5.09
CA VAL A 51 0.53 -6.05 4.99
C VAL A 51 1.25 -7.12 5.80
N CYS A 52 2.51 -7.37 5.47
CA CYS A 52 3.30 -8.38 6.17
C CYS A 52 4.09 -7.78 7.31
N THR A 53 4.43 -8.61 8.31
CA THR A 53 5.36 -8.19 9.35
C THR A 53 6.73 -7.90 8.75
N ASP A 54 7.51 -7.05 9.41
CA ASP A 54 8.85 -6.65 8.97
C ASP A 54 8.86 -5.99 7.59
N ASN A 55 7.74 -5.36 7.21
CA ASN A 55 7.66 -4.62 5.96
C ASN A 55 8.39 -3.28 6.06
N PHE A 56 8.80 -2.78 4.90
CA PHE A 56 9.28 -1.41 4.80
C PHE A 56 8.79 -0.80 3.49
N HIS A 57 7.95 0.21 3.58
CA HIS A 57 7.40 0.92 2.42
C HIS A 57 7.67 2.42 2.47
N GLY A 58 8.33 2.89 3.52
CA GLY A 58 8.64 4.30 3.70
C GLY A 58 8.31 4.76 5.12
N ARG A 59 8.23 6.07 5.32
CA ARG A 59 8.07 6.66 6.65
C ARG A 59 7.02 7.76 6.71
N THR A 60 6.03 7.78 5.82
CA THR A 60 4.89 8.70 5.96
C THR A 60 4.03 8.28 7.16
N THR A 61 3.19 9.18 7.63
CA THR A 61 2.31 8.90 8.78
C THR A 61 1.38 7.70 8.53
N THR A 62 0.90 7.55 7.29
CA THR A 62 0.09 6.37 6.94
C THR A 62 0.92 5.10 6.96
N ILE A 63 2.10 5.13 6.34
CA ILE A 63 2.93 3.94 6.19
C ILE A 63 3.54 3.49 7.51
N VAL A 64 3.97 4.41 8.38
CA VAL A 64 4.50 4.01 9.69
C VAL A 64 3.42 3.34 10.55
N GLY A 65 2.15 3.63 10.29
CA GLY A 65 1.03 3.02 11.01
C GLY A 65 0.95 1.51 10.86
N PHE A 66 1.41 0.96 9.74
CA PHE A 66 1.42 -0.50 9.54
C PHE A 66 2.83 -1.10 9.59
N SER A 67 3.82 -0.33 10.00
CA SER A 67 5.17 -0.86 10.26
C SER A 67 5.17 -1.67 11.55
N THR A 68 6.03 -2.68 11.62
CA THR A 68 6.25 -3.46 12.84
C THR A 68 7.48 -2.99 13.61
N GLU A 69 8.20 -2.00 13.10
CA GLU A 69 9.39 -1.44 13.75
C GLU A 69 8.98 -0.38 14.77
N PRO A 70 9.23 -0.61 16.10
CA PRO A 70 8.78 0.34 17.13
C PRO A 70 9.34 1.75 16.96
N GLN A 71 10.56 1.89 16.48
CA GLN A 71 11.18 3.22 16.28
C GLN A 71 10.42 4.06 15.27
N TYR A 72 9.78 3.43 14.27
CA TYR A 72 9.02 4.14 13.25
C TYR A 72 7.62 4.51 13.73
N ARG A 73 7.14 3.86 14.78
CA ARG A 73 5.78 4.06 15.27
C ARG A 73 5.71 4.93 16.52
N ASP A 74 6.72 4.86 17.37
CA ASP A 74 6.70 5.52 18.67
C ASP A 74 6.58 7.04 18.53
N GLY A 75 5.54 7.60 19.10
CA GLY A 75 5.30 9.04 19.09
C GLY A 75 4.62 9.59 17.83
N PHE A 76 4.26 8.75 16.87
CA PHE A 76 3.70 9.20 15.59
C PHE A 76 2.22 8.85 15.36
N GLY A 77 1.54 8.35 16.38
CA GLY A 77 0.09 8.15 16.31
C GLY A 77 -0.69 9.46 16.25
N PRO A 78 -2.00 9.44 15.95
CA PRO A 78 -2.80 8.25 15.66
C PRO A 78 -2.50 7.68 14.27
N PHE A 79 -2.63 6.37 14.14
CA PHE A 79 -2.29 5.69 12.89
C PHE A 79 -3.50 5.59 11.97
N THR A 80 -3.24 5.60 10.65
CA THR A 80 -4.29 5.45 9.65
C THR A 80 -4.90 4.05 9.75
N PRO A 81 -6.24 3.94 9.86
CA PRO A 81 -6.90 2.64 9.96
C PRO A 81 -7.01 1.93 8.61
N GLY A 82 -7.45 0.67 8.65
CA GLY A 82 -7.72 -0.10 7.44
C GLY A 82 -6.57 -0.99 7.01
N PHE A 83 -5.58 -1.20 7.87
CA PHE A 83 -4.45 -2.08 7.58
C PHE A 83 -4.40 -3.24 8.56
N LYS A 84 -4.15 -4.44 8.04
CA LYS A 84 -4.03 -5.65 8.85
C LYS A 84 -2.67 -6.30 8.61
N VAL A 85 -1.91 -6.48 9.69
CA VAL A 85 -0.55 -7.05 9.61
C VAL A 85 -0.62 -8.55 9.82
N ILE A 86 0.00 -9.32 8.92
CA ILE A 86 0.09 -10.78 9.04
C ILE A 86 1.54 -11.22 8.87
N PRO A 87 1.93 -12.41 9.37
CA PRO A 87 3.27 -12.95 9.13
C PRO A 87 3.50 -13.19 7.64
N PHE A 88 4.70 -12.88 7.18
CA PHE A 88 5.07 -13.12 5.78
C PHE A 88 5.05 -14.63 5.48
N GLY A 89 4.40 -14.99 4.39
CA GLY A 89 4.31 -16.37 3.96
C GLY A 89 3.30 -17.23 4.71
N ASP A 90 2.51 -16.66 5.62
CA ASP A 90 1.49 -17.40 6.38
C ASP A 90 0.12 -17.19 5.75
N ALA A 91 -0.28 -18.11 4.89
CA ALA A 91 -1.55 -18.01 4.18
C ALA A 91 -2.77 -18.25 5.09
N ALA A 92 -2.55 -18.83 6.28
CA ALA A 92 -3.63 -19.08 7.23
C ALA A 92 -3.95 -17.87 8.12
N ALA A 93 -3.07 -16.88 8.12
CA ALA A 93 -3.22 -15.69 8.95
C ALA A 93 -4.32 -14.74 8.44
#